data_4bcf97f757ca7af14b054ab130c585f9
#
_entry.id   4bcf97f757ca7af14b054ab130c585f9
#
_cell.length_a   1.000
_cell.length_b   1.000
_cell.length_c   1.000
_cell.angle_alpha   90.00
_cell.angle_beta   90.00
_cell.angle_gamma   90.00
#
_symmetry.space_group_name_H-M   'P 1'
#
loop_
_entity.id
_entity.type
_entity.pdbx_description
1 polymer ?
#
loop_
_entity_poly.entity_id
_entity_poly.type
_entity_poly.pdbx_seq_one_letter_code
_entity_poly.pdbx_strand_id
1 'polypeptide(L)'
;MQQAGIQPYLNEQFNAAPSSYPNMTLYPTDPNSVPGGCDATCTRDNYTMYQLQKQFFQNALTGQDQLRTRVAFALHQMIPVAGRDLNNNEASWVAPYLRKIDSNAFGNFRTLLFDVTLNPAMGNYLDMSGNSRVAPNENYAREIMQLFSIGVDTLNQDGTPVLDAQGNRVPSYSESTIQNLARVFTGWQITNTNVTINGTLVNGVPDYITPMPLRNNTATYDIAAKTLLPDINHPTPLTLPACSNCTNTANFMAYKTNELNQAIDNLFNHPNTGPYLCTQLIHQLVTSNPSGAYVGRCSAAFANNGSGVRGDMKAIITAILLDPEARGDVKSDPNYGHLREPVLLITNLLRTFNATSDFVLASSPFSYTNDLGQDMFNPPTVFSYYPADFSIAGTNLFGPEFGLLDTSTTYRRANFVNTLFLANGGNGIPISSPNRPTGTQVNYSAYQALAANPSQLADALNASMMHGTMSQSMKNSFVTAVTAIAGSDPAGRTRTAIYLIATSSQYQVER
;
A
#
# COMPACT_ATOMS: atom_id res chain seq x y z
N MET A 1 18.38 -9.80 -12.48
CA MET A 1 19.05 -8.93 -11.49
C MET A 1 20.51 -9.30 -11.26
N GLN A 2 20.83 -10.55 -10.94
CA GLN A 2 22.22 -10.97 -10.65
C GLN A 2 23.21 -10.81 -11.83
N GLN A 3 22.75 -10.95 -13.08
CA GLN A 3 23.63 -10.85 -14.26
C GLN A 3 23.74 -9.43 -14.85
N ALA A 4 22.72 -8.60 -14.72
CA ALA A 4 22.67 -7.29 -15.36
C ALA A 4 22.90 -6.10 -14.40
N GLY A 5 22.91 -6.35 -13.09
CA GLY A 5 22.94 -5.31 -12.07
C GLY A 5 21.55 -4.68 -11.83
N ILE A 6 21.47 -3.81 -10.82
CA ILE A 6 20.17 -3.28 -10.37
C ILE A 6 19.65 -2.13 -11.23
N GLN A 7 20.52 -1.27 -11.76
CA GLN A 7 20.08 -0.15 -12.58
C GLN A 7 19.40 -0.60 -13.89
N PRO A 8 19.93 -1.57 -14.66
CA PRO A 8 19.20 -2.18 -15.78
C PRO A 8 17.87 -2.80 -15.38
N TYR A 9 17.82 -3.47 -14.22
CA TYR A 9 16.57 -4.02 -13.69
C TYR A 9 15.53 -2.93 -13.41
N LEU A 10 15.91 -1.81 -12.77
CA LEU A 10 15.00 -0.69 -12.55
C LEU A 10 14.49 -0.12 -13.87
N ASN A 11 15.36 0.06 -14.85
CA ASN A 11 14.98 0.54 -16.18
C ASN A 11 13.97 -0.40 -16.87
N GLU A 12 14.17 -1.71 -16.78
CA GLU A 12 13.23 -2.73 -17.25
C GLU A 12 11.88 -2.59 -16.54
N GLN A 13 11.88 -2.52 -15.21
CA GLN A 13 10.67 -2.43 -14.40
C GLN A 13 9.88 -1.14 -14.62
N PHE A 14 10.55 -0.01 -14.83
CA PHE A 14 9.89 1.26 -15.16
C PHE A 14 9.20 1.25 -16.53
N ASN A 15 9.61 0.36 -17.42
CA ASN A 15 9.06 0.21 -18.78
C ASN A 15 8.20 -1.06 -18.95
N ALA A 16 8.11 -1.91 -17.93
CA ALA A 16 7.27 -3.10 -17.97
C ALA A 16 5.79 -2.72 -18.18
N ALA A 17 5.09 -3.50 -19.00
CA ALA A 17 3.67 -3.33 -19.20
C ALA A 17 2.94 -3.48 -17.85
N PRO A 18 2.06 -2.54 -17.48
CA PRO A 18 1.42 -2.57 -16.18
C PRO A 18 0.43 -3.73 -16.07
N SER A 19 0.52 -4.46 -14.97
CA SER A 19 -0.59 -5.30 -14.50
C SER A 19 -1.76 -4.40 -14.11
N SER A 20 -2.98 -4.89 -14.20
CA SER A 20 -4.17 -4.08 -13.96
C SER A 20 -5.21 -4.84 -13.15
N TYR A 21 -6.00 -4.09 -12.40
CA TYR A 21 -7.26 -4.60 -11.85
C TYR A 21 -8.34 -4.61 -12.94
N PRO A 22 -9.27 -5.58 -12.94
CA PRO A 22 -10.29 -5.70 -13.97
C PRO A 22 -11.21 -4.47 -14.01
N ASN A 23 -11.75 -4.18 -15.19
CA ASN A 23 -12.90 -3.30 -15.29
C ASN A 23 -14.11 -4.07 -14.75
N MET A 24 -14.67 -3.58 -13.66
CA MET A 24 -15.84 -4.20 -13.03
C MET A 24 -17.09 -3.40 -13.36
N THR A 25 -18.19 -4.10 -13.58
CA THR A 25 -19.51 -3.46 -13.69
C THR A 25 -19.91 -2.95 -12.32
N LEU A 26 -20.38 -1.70 -12.25
CA LEU A 26 -20.99 -1.17 -11.04
C LEU A 26 -22.30 -1.90 -10.76
N TYR A 27 -22.54 -2.20 -9.50
CA TYR A 27 -23.75 -2.86 -9.03
C TYR A 27 -24.60 -1.91 -8.18
N PRO A 28 -25.93 -2.14 -8.04
CA PRO A 28 -26.74 -1.38 -7.10
C PRO A 28 -26.30 -1.64 -5.67
N THR A 29 -26.40 -0.63 -4.81
CA THR A 29 -26.02 -0.71 -3.39
C THR A 29 -26.75 -1.84 -2.63
N ASP A 30 -28.00 -2.11 -3.00
CA ASP A 30 -28.77 -3.24 -2.45
C ASP A 30 -28.66 -4.47 -3.37
N PRO A 31 -28.01 -5.59 -2.92
CA PRO A 31 -27.95 -6.83 -3.68
C PRO A 31 -29.30 -7.39 -4.13
N ASN A 32 -30.37 -7.09 -3.38
CA ASN A 32 -31.74 -7.50 -3.76
C ASN A 32 -32.30 -6.76 -4.98
N SER A 33 -31.68 -5.62 -5.32
CA SER A 33 -32.03 -4.83 -6.50
C SER A 33 -31.34 -5.31 -7.79
N VAL A 34 -30.54 -6.36 -7.73
CA VAL A 34 -29.85 -6.93 -8.90
C VAL A 34 -30.89 -7.68 -9.77
N PRO A 35 -31.03 -7.32 -11.06
CA PRO A 35 -31.94 -8.01 -11.97
C PRO A 35 -31.60 -9.51 -12.09
N GLY A 36 -32.57 -10.36 -11.86
CA GLY A 36 -32.40 -11.82 -11.82
C GLY A 36 -31.91 -12.37 -10.48
N GLY A 37 -31.71 -11.51 -9.48
CA GLY A 37 -31.21 -11.88 -8.16
C GLY A 37 -29.67 -11.93 -8.10
N CYS A 38 -29.15 -11.92 -6.88
CA CYS A 38 -27.70 -12.04 -6.61
C CYS A 38 -27.47 -13.26 -5.72
N ASP A 39 -27.04 -14.36 -6.32
CA ASP A 39 -26.70 -15.59 -5.59
C ASP A 39 -25.37 -15.46 -4.80
N ALA A 40 -24.95 -16.53 -4.14
CA ALA A 40 -23.73 -16.55 -3.36
C ALA A 40 -22.46 -16.23 -4.19
N THR A 41 -22.43 -16.60 -5.47
CA THR A 41 -21.32 -16.28 -6.38
C THR A 41 -21.33 -14.81 -6.74
N CYS A 42 -22.49 -14.27 -7.12
CA CYS A 42 -22.69 -12.85 -7.37
C CYS A 42 -22.31 -12.01 -6.14
N THR A 43 -22.76 -12.38 -4.94
CA THR A 43 -22.43 -11.70 -3.68
C THR A 43 -20.93 -11.73 -3.41
N ARG A 44 -20.27 -12.89 -3.54
CA ARG A 44 -18.82 -13.01 -3.38
C ARG A 44 -18.07 -12.10 -4.35
N ASP A 45 -18.46 -12.09 -5.62
CA ASP A 45 -17.69 -11.46 -6.69
C ASP A 45 -17.89 -9.94 -6.74
N ASN A 46 -19.04 -9.43 -6.31
CA ASN A 46 -19.39 -8.02 -6.44
C ASN A 46 -19.47 -7.27 -5.10
N TYR A 47 -19.88 -7.94 -4.01
CA TYR A 47 -20.12 -7.34 -2.70
C TYR A 47 -19.07 -7.77 -1.64
N THR A 48 -17.90 -8.20 -2.08
CA THR A 48 -16.70 -8.42 -1.25
C THR A 48 -15.44 -8.02 -2.02
N MET A 49 -14.30 -7.95 -1.35
CA MET A 49 -13.02 -7.67 -2.01
C MET A 49 -12.42 -8.88 -2.74
N TYR A 50 -13.13 -10.01 -2.85
CA TYR A 50 -12.63 -11.27 -3.39
C TYR A 50 -11.92 -11.14 -4.74
N GLN A 51 -12.56 -10.48 -5.72
CA GLN A 51 -12.00 -10.34 -7.07
C GLN A 51 -10.72 -9.49 -7.08
N LEU A 52 -10.68 -8.42 -6.28
CA LEU A 52 -9.52 -7.53 -6.19
C LEU A 52 -8.37 -8.18 -5.44
N GLN A 53 -8.66 -8.89 -4.36
CA GLN A 53 -7.67 -9.64 -3.59
C GLN A 53 -7.03 -10.74 -4.43
N LYS A 54 -7.84 -11.50 -5.17
CA LYS A 54 -7.36 -12.52 -6.12
C LYS A 54 -6.50 -11.90 -7.21
N GLN A 55 -6.95 -10.80 -7.82
CA GLN A 55 -6.19 -10.10 -8.86
C GLN A 55 -4.86 -9.55 -8.33
N PHE A 56 -4.84 -9.01 -7.11
CA PHE A 56 -3.59 -8.57 -6.48
C PHE A 56 -2.56 -9.71 -6.40
N PHE A 57 -2.95 -10.87 -5.88
CA PHE A 57 -2.03 -12.01 -5.78
C PHE A 57 -1.61 -12.54 -7.15
N GLN A 58 -2.50 -12.51 -8.14
CA GLN A 58 -2.14 -12.82 -9.51
C GLN A 58 -1.06 -11.87 -10.03
N ASN A 59 -1.26 -10.56 -9.91
CA ASN A 59 -0.29 -9.55 -10.32
C ASN A 59 1.04 -9.71 -9.56
N ALA A 60 1.00 -9.88 -8.24
CA ALA A 60 2.17 -10.03 -7.40
C ALA A 60 2.97 -11.32 -7.67
N LEU A 61 2.34 -12.39 -8.15
CA LEU A 61 3.02 -13.67 -8.40
C LEU A 61 3.44 -13.85 -9.86
N THR A 62 2.67 -13.32 -10.81
CA THR A 62 2.86 -13.59 -12.26
C THR A 62 3.10 -12.33 -13.11
N GLY A 63 2.79 -11.14 -12.61
CA GLY A 63 2.98 -9.88 -13.33
C GLY A 63 4.45 -9.62 -13.66
N GLN A 64 4.72 -8.97 -14.78
CA GLN A 64 6.07 -8.60 -15.19
C GLN A 64 6.56 -7.30 -14.51
N ASP A 65 5.63 -6.47 -14.05
CA ASP A 65 5.84 -5.15 -13.43
C ASP A 65 5.89 -5.23 -11.90
N GLN A 66 6.73 -6.11 -11.38
CA GLN A 66 6.82 -6.41 -9.94
C GLN A 66 7.12 -5.18 -9.09
N LEU A 67 7.99 -4.29 -9.57
CA LEU A 67 8.31 -3.06 -8.85
C LEU A 67 7.09 -2.11 -8.80
N ARG A 68 6.32 -2.00 -9.88
CA ARG A 68 5.08 -1.21 -9.90
C ARG A 68 4.09 -1.74 -8.89
N THR A 69 3.83 -3.05 -8.90
CA THR A 69 2.91 -3.70 -7.95
C THR A 69 3.35 -3.46 -6.50
N ARG A 70 4.66 -3.54 -6.20
CA ARG A 70 5.19 -3.30 -4.85
C ARG A 70 5.08 -1.84 -4.41
N VAL A 71 5.37 -0.89 -5.30
CA VAL A 71 5.22 0.56 -5.04
C VAL A 71 3.74 0.93 -4.90
N ALA A 72 2.87 0.42 -5.77
CA ALA A 72 1.43 0.65 -5.67
C ALA A 72 0.85 0.11 -4.35
N PHE A 73 1.32 -1.06 -3.91
CA PHE A 73 0.93 -1.61 -2.61
C PHE A 73 1.38 -0.71 -1.45
N ALA A 74 2.62 -0.19 -1.48
CA ALA A 74 3.13 0.77 -0.50
C ALA A 74 2.28 2.06 -0.49
N LEU A 75 1.98 2.62 -1.65
CA LEU A 75 1.13 3.81 -1.78
C LEU A 75 -0.29 3.57 -1.26
N HIS A 76 -0.87 2.40 -1.52
CA HIS A 76 -2.19 2.05 -0.97
C HIS A 76 -2.17 1.96 0.56
N GLN A 77 -1.08 1.50 1.17
CA GLN A 77 -0.96 1.50 2.63
C GLN A 77 -0.79 2.90 3.21
N MET A 78 -0.14 3.81 2.49
CA MET A 78 0.01 5.23 2.88
C MET A 78 -1.27 6.04 2.67
N ILE A 79 -2.05 5.71 1.64
CA ILE A 79 -3.29 6.40 1.25
C ILE A 79 -4.39 5.33 1.11
N PRO A 80 -4.87 4.79 2.24
CA PRO A 80 -5.79 3.66 2.20
C PRO A 80 -7.23 4.07 1.87
N VAL A 81 -7.94 3.13 1.25
CA VAL A 81 -9.40 3.07 1.22
C VAL A 81 -9.78 1.68 1.70
N ALA A 82 -10.68 1.59 2.67
CA ALA A 82 -11.19 0.33 3.18
C ALA A 82 -12.48 -0.06 2.47
N GLY A 83 -12.48 -1.19 1.78
CA GLY A 83 -13.67 -1.66 1.07
C GLY A 83 -14.87 -1.89 1.98
N ARG A 84 -14.63 -2.38 3.21
CA ARG A 84 -15.68 -2.62 4.23
C ARG A 84 -16.40 -1.35 4.70
N ASP A 85 -15.74 -0.20 4.62
CA ASP A 85 -16.26 1.07 5.10
C ASP A 85 -16.97 1.86 3.96
N LEU A 86 -16.87 1.34 2.73
CA LEU A 86 -17.67 1.81 1.61
C LEU A 86 -18.94 0.98 1.57
N ASN A 87 -20.08 1.54 1.92
CA ASN A 87 -21.40 0.87 1.90
C ASN A 87 -21.40 -0.45 1.12
N ASN A 88 -21.75 -1.58 1.66
CA ASN A 88 -21.81 -2.90 1.01
C ASN A 88 -20.49 -3.53 0.49
N ASN A 89 -19.31 -2.98 0.76
CA ASN A 89 -18.02 -3.59 0.43
C ASN A 89 -17.87 -3.97 -1.06
N GLU A 90 -18.30 -3.11 -1.97
CA GLU A 90 -18.32 -3.41 -3.40
C GLU A 90 -16.93 -3.30 -4.05
N ALA A 91 -16.47 -4.40 -4.63
CA ALA A 91 -15.19 -4.45 -5.35
C ALA A 91 -15.14 -3.45 -6.52
N SER A 92 -16.27 -3.25 -7.21
CA SER A 92 -16.40 -2.30 -8.33
C SER A 92 -16.15 -0.84 -7.93
N TRP A 93 -16.30 -0.49 -6.66
CA TRP A 93 -16.04 0.84 -6.13
C TRP A 93 -14.56 1.06 -5.83
N VAL A 94 -13.86 0.02 -5.39
CA VAL A 94 -12.44 0.08 -5.03
C VAL A 94 -11.53 -0.13 -6.25
N ALA A 95 -11.94 -0.92 -7.24
CA ALA A 95 -11.13 -1.19 -8.43
C ALA A 95 -10.62 0.07 -9.17
N PRO A 96 -11.45 1.11 -9.42
CA PRO A 96 -10.97 2.35 -10.04
C PRO A 96 -9.94 3.10 -9.19
N TYR A 97 -10.09 3.05 -7.86
CA TYR A 97 -9.11 3.61 -6.93
C TYR A 97 -7.75 2.92 -7.04
N LEU A 98 -7.73 1.58 -6.98
CA LEU A 98 -6.49 0.81 -7.11
C LEU A 98 -5.80 1.06 -8.46
N ARG A 99 -6.57 1.17 -9.56
CA ARG A 99 -5.99 1.53 -10.87
C ARG A 99 -5.36 2.92 -10.87
N LYS A 100 -5.90 3.89 -10.12
CA LYS A 100 -5.29 5.22 -9.98
C LYS A 100 -3.98 5.16 -9.18
N ILE A 101 -3.92 4.36 -8.11
CA ILE A 101 -2.69 4.11 -7.38
C ILE A 101 -1.64 3.46 -8.29
N ASP A 102 -2.00 2.39 -9.03
CA ASP A 102 -1.10 1.70 -9.96
C ASP A 102 -0.54 2.63 -11.05
N SER A 103 -1.42 3.43 -11.68
CA SER A 103 -1.01 4.34 -12.76
C SER A 103 -0.06 5.44 -12.29
N ASN A 104 -0.20 5.88 -11.02
CA ASN A 104 0.62 6.91 -10.41
C ASN A 104 1.87 6.36 -9.69
N ALA A 105 2.03 5.03 -9.58
CA ALA A 105 3.18 4.42 -8.89
C ALA A 105 4.54 4.91 -9.43
N PHE A 106 4.62 5.23 -10.72
CA PHE A 106 5.79 5.79 -11.41
C PHE A 106 5.51 7.13 -12.09
N GLY A 107 4.43 7.81 -11.70
CA GLY A 107 4.02 9.11 -12.21
C GLY A 107 4.62 10.28 -11.42
N ASN A 108 3.79 11.29 -11.19
CA ASN A 108 4.15 12.43 -10.35
C ASN A 108 3.26 12.48 -9.11
N PHE A 109 3.85 12.73 -7.96
CA PHE A 109 3.13 12.74 -6.68
C PHE A 109 2.02 13.78 -6.61
N ARG A 110 2.18 14.94 -7.27
CA ARG A 110 1.12 15.96 -7.41
C ARG A 110 -0.11 15.38 -8.11
N THR A 111 0.10 14.61 -9.17
CA THR A 111 -0.97 13.95 -9.92
C THR A 111 -1.67 12.89 -9.07
N LEU A 112 -0.90 12.13 -8.30
CA LEU A 112 -1.46 11.16 -7.35
C LEU A 112 -2.38 11.85 -6.32
N LEU A 113 -1.93 12.92 -5.69
CA LEU A 113 -2.75 13.68 -4.72
C LEU A 113 -4.04 14.20 -5.36
N PHE A 114 -3.97 14.73 -6.58
CA PHE A 114 -5.14 15.23 -7.30
C PHE A 114 -6.12 14.10 -7.67
N ASP A 115 -5.61 13.00 -8.22
CA ASP A 115 -6.41 11.83 -8.61
C ASP A 115 -7.11 11.19 -7.40
N VAL A 116 -6.42 11.09 -6.26
CA VAL A 116 -6.98 10.57 -5.02
C VAL A 116 -8.07 11.51 -4.47
N THR A 117 -7.83 12.83 -4.49
CA THR A 117 -8.77 13.83 -4.00
C THR A 117 -10.14 13.73 -4.67
N LEU A 118 -10.16 13.53 -5.97
CA LEU A 118 -11.42 13.46 -6.74
C LEU A 118 -11.92 12.02 -6.95
N ASN A 119 -11.23 11.02 -6.40
CA ASN A 119 -11.70 9.64 -6.52
C ASN A 119 -12.94 9.39 -5.68
N PRO A 120 -14.04 8.83 -6.24
CA PRO A 120 -15.27 8.58 -5.51
C PRO A 120 -15.12 7.67 -4.29
N ALA A 121 -14.25 6.63 -4.36
CA ALA A 121 -14.02 5.75 -3.23
C ALA A 121 -13.38 6.52 -2.05
N MET A 122 -12.39 7.35 -2.30
CA MET A 122 -11.81 8.24 -1.30
C MET A 122 -12.82 9.29 -0.81
N GLY A 123 -13.61 9.85 -1.72
CA GLY A 123 -14.66 10.81 -1.40
C GLY A 123 -15.75 10.26 -0.48
N ASN A 124 -16.06 8.97 -0.59
CA ASN A 124 -16.95 8.26 0.32
C ASN A 124 -16.23 7.94 1.64
N TYR A 125 -15.04 7.36 1.56
CA TYR A 125 -14.28 6.87 2.72
C TYR A 125 -13.97 7.96 3.75
N LEU A 126 -13.66 9.18 3.29
CA LEU A 126 -13.31 10.32 4.15
C LEU A 126 -14.30 11.48 4.06
N ASP A 127 -15.55 11.22 3.66
CA ASP A 127 -16.67 12.16 3.69
C ASP A 127 -16.45 13.46 2.88
N MET A 128 -15.57 13.45 1.90
CA MET A 128 -15.42 14.58 0.98
C MET A 128 -16.61 14.69 0.03
N SER A 129 -17.18 13.56 -0.38
CA SER A 129 -18.38 13.54 -1.22
C SER A 129 -19.55 14.11 -0.45
N GLY A 130 -20.14 15.16 -1.01
CA GLY A 130 -21.28 15.81 -0.40
C GLY A 130 -20.93 16.89 0.61
N ASN A 131 -19.64 17.16 0.84
CA ASN A 131 -19.21 18.26 1.69
C ASN A 131 -19.81 19.60 1.21
N SER A 132 -20.29 20.44 2.14
CA SER A 132 -20.96 21.70 1.83
C SER A 132 -20.56 22.84 2.75
N ARG A 133 -20.74 24.08 2.28
CA ARG A 133 -20.39 25.30 3.03
C ARG A 133 -21.16 25.48 4.34
N VAL A 134 -22.29 24.81 4.52
CA VAL A 134 -23.12 24.97 5.72
C VAL A 134 -22.44 24.36 6.95
N ALA A 135 -21.80 23.21 6.73
CA ALA A 135 -21.00 22.50 7.73
C ALA A 135 -19.85 21.78 6.99
N PRO A 136 -18.73 22.49 6.71
CA PRO A 136 -17.61 21.87 6.03
C PRO A 136 -17.07 20.68 6.83
N ASN A 137 -16.95 19.51 6.19
CA ASN A 137 -16.41 18.31 6.80
C ASN A 137 -14.89 18.35 6.74
N GLU A 138 -14.25 18.21 7.90
CA GLU A 138 -12.79 18.33 8.07
C GLU A 138 -12.04 17.01 7.82
N ASN A 139 -12.75 15.88 7.72
CA ASN A 139 -12.12 14.54 7.72
C ASN A 139 -11.07 14.44 6.60
N TYR A 140 -11.49 14.59 5.34
CA TYR A 140 -10.54 14.54 4.22
C TYR A 140 -9.45 15.62 4.30
N ALA A 141 -9.81 16.85 4.75
CA ALA A 141 -8.86 17.94 4.88
C ALA A 141 -7.75 17.63 5.91
N ARG A 142 -8.09 16.97 7.00
CA ARG A 142 -7.15 16.52 8.02
C ARG A 142 -6.24 15.44 7.45
N GLU A 143 -6.80 14.41 6.83
CA GLU A 143 -6.05 13.26 6.40
C GLU A 143 -5.13 13.54 5.19
N ILE A 144 -5.53 14.40 4.25
CA ILE A 144 -4.64 14.77 3.15
C ILE A 144 -3.40 15.53 3.63
N MET A 145 -3.48 16.30 4.72
CA MET A 145 -2.32 16.92 5.36
C MET A 145 -1.57 15.90 6.22
N GLN A 146 -2.25 15.27 7.17
CA GLN A 146 -1.64 14.46 8.21
C GLN A 146 -0.99 13.19 7.69
N LEU A 147 -1.71 12.43 6.85
CA LEU A 147 -1.30 11.09 6.44
C LEU A 147 -0.81 11.03 4.99
N PHE A 148 -1.34 11.88 4.10
CA PHE A 148 -1.07 11.71 2.68
C PHE A 148 0.01 12.64 2.14
N SER A 149 0.37 13.73 2.83
CA SER A 149 1.32 14.69 2.26
C SER A 149 2.39 15.27 3.17
N ILE A 150 2.05 15.87 4.32
CA ILE A 150 3.01 16.69 5.07
C ILE A 150 3.31 16.20 6.49
N GLY A 151 2.46 15.32 7.06
CA GLY A 151 2.60 14.88 8.46
C GLY A 151 2.20 15.94 9.48
N VAL A 152 2.24 15.58 10.76
CA VAL A 152 1.80 16.45 11.87
C VAL A 152 2.89 17.40 12.36
N ASP A 153 4.16 17.04 12.20
CA ASP A 153 5.31 17.81 12.67
C ASP A 153 6.00 18.54 11.51
N THR A 154 6.50 19.74 11.75
CA THR A 154 7.41 20.41 10.81
C THR A 154 8.72 19.64 10.73
N LEU A 155 9.17 19.32 9.51
CA LEU A 155 10.33 18.48 9.26
C LEU A 155 11.49 19.26 8.64
N ASN A 156 12.71 18.90 9.05
CA ASN A 156 13.92 19.16 8.30
C ASN A 156 13.95 18.30 7.03
N GLN A 157 14.83 18.61 6.07
CA GLN A 157 14.92 17.86 4.82
C GLN A 157 15.43 16.43 5.01
N ASP A 158 16.00 16.09 6.14
CA ASP A 158 16.43 14.76 6.55
C ASP A 158 15.34 13.97 7.31
N GLY A 159 14.11 14.49 7.36
CA GLY A 159 12.97 13.87 8.03
C GLY A 159 12.94 14.04 9.55
N THR A 160 13.95 14.66 10.15
CA THR A 160 13.93 14.94 11.59
C THR A 160 12.96 16.07 11.92
N PRO A 161 12.20 15.98 13.02
CA PRO A 161 11.28 17.06 13.42
C PRO A 161 12.03 18.34 13.81
N VAL A 162 11.47 19.48 13.45
CA VAL A 162 11.90 20.79 13.95
C VAL A 162 11.42 20.95 15.38
N LEU A 163 12.31 21.42 16.26
CA LEU A 163 12.01 21.65 17.67
C LEU A 163 11.97 23.14 17.96
N ASP A 164 11.06 23.54 18.86
CA ASP A 164 11.02 24.90 19.42
C ASP A 164 12.14 25.13 20.47
N ALA A 165 12.19 26.33 21.02
CA ALA A 165 13.18 26.67 22.03
C ALA A 165 13.05 25.88 23.35
N GLN A 166 11.93 25.20 23.57
CA GLN A 166 11.65 24.34 24.72
C GLN A 166 11.89 22.85 24.41
N GLY A 167 12.26 22.50 23.16
CA GLY A 167 12.51 21.15 22.73
C GLY A 167 11.24 20.38 22.31
N ASN A 168 10.09 21.04 22.15
CA ASN A 168 8.87 20.43 21.65
C ASN A 168 8.86 20.44 20.12
N ARG A 169 8.19 19.45 19.51
CA ARG A 169 7.98 19.41 18.06
C ARG A 169 7.08 20.56 17.61
N VAL A 170 7.44 21.19 16.52
CA VAL A 170 6.67 22.29 15.92
C VAL A 170 5.60 21.68 15.00
N PRO A 171 4.30 21.97 15.20
CA PRO A 171 3.25 21.48 14.32
C PRO A 171 3.41 21.98 12.88
N SER A 172 3.08 21.15 11.89
CA SER A 172 3.16 21.52 10.47
C SER A 172 1.95 22.34 10.00
N TYR A 173 0.83 22.26 10.68
CA TYR A 173 -0.42 22.99 10.41
C TYR A 173 -1.19 23.26 11.68
N SER A 174 -2.19 24.14 11.59
CA SER A 174 -3.10 24.49 12.68
C SER A 174 -4.53 24.02 12.38
N GLU A 175 -5.39 24.03 13.39
CA GLU A 175 -6.82 23.75 13.24
C GLU A 175 -7.48 24.70 12.22
N SER A 176 -7.12 25.99 12.21
CA SER A 176 -7.62 26.94 11.23
C SER A 176 -7.23 26.58 9.79
N THR A 177 -6.09 25.93 9.58
CA THR A 177 -5.68 25.44 8.26
C THR A 177 -6.58 24.30 7.81
N ILE A 178 -6.90 23.35 8.72
CA ILE A 178 -7.83 22.24 8.44
C ILE A 178 -9.19 22.80 8.01
N GLN A 179 -9.73 23.74 8.77
CA GLN A 179 -11.03 24.37 8.49
C GLN A 179 -11.03 25.11 7.14
N ASN A 180 -9.97 25.83 6.80
CA ASN A 180 -9.86 26.49 5.51
C ASN A 180 -9.76 25.48 4.36
N LEU A 181 -9.00 24.40 4.52
CA LEU A 181 -8.87 23.35 3.52
C LEU A 181 -10.20 22.57 3.35
N ALA A 182 -10.93 22.30 4.43
CA ALA A 182 -12.26 21.70 4.37
C ALA A 182 -13.25 22.52 3.51
N ARG A 183 -13.14 23.85 3.59
CA ARG A 183 -13.93 24.79 2.76
C ARG A 183 -13.54 24.73 1.29
N VAL A 184 -12.27 24.47 0.96
CA VAL A 184 -11.82 24.21 -0.42
C VAL A 184 -12.54 23.00 -0.99
N PHE A 185 -12.70 21.93 -0.21
CA PHE A 185 -13.31 20.67 -0.64
C PHE A 185 -14.84 20.68 -0.69
N THR A 186 -15.50 21.81 -0.47
CA THR A 186 -16.95 21.91 -0.59
C THR A 186 -17.42 21.86 -2.05
N GLY A 187 -18.55 21.19 -2.28
CA GLY A 187 -19.25 21.16 -3.57
C GLY A 187 -18.96 19.96 -4.46
N TRP A 188 -17.98 19.11 -4.13
CA TRP A 188 -17.70 17.88 -4.86
C TRP A 188 -18.62 16.73 -4.43
N GLN A 189 -19.04 15.88 -5.37
CA GLN A 189 -20.00 14.81 -5.06
C GLN A 189 -19.89 13.64 -6.03
N ILE A 190 -20.10 12.42 -5.51
CA ILE A 190 -20.39 11.22 -6.31
C ILE A 190 -21.71 11.42 -7.05
N THR A 191 -21.72 11.09 -8.34
CA THR A 191 -22.93 11.10 -9.16
C THR A 191 -23.50 9.70 -9.33
N ASN A 192 -24.67 9.60 -9.91
CA ASN A 192 -25.25 8.32 -10.29
C ASN A 192 -25.11 8.12 -11.80
N THR A 193 -25.01 6.86 -12.20
CA THR A 193 -24.99 6.41 -13.60
C THR A 193 -26.03 5.32 -13.84
N ASN A 194 -26.20 4.94 -15.09
CA ASN A 194 -27.03 3.80 -15.47
C ASN A 194 -26.13 2.67 -15.97
N VAL A 195 -26.43 1.46 -15.53
CA VAL A 195 -25.64 0.26 -15.87
C VAL A 195 -26.55 -0.84 -16.43
N THR A 196 -26.02 -1.71 -17.26
CA THR A 196 -26.75 -2.88 -17.74
C THR A 196 -26.25 -4.13 -17.02
N ILE A 197 -27.11 -4.81 -16.29
CA ILE A 197 -26.81 -6.04 -15.55
C ILE A 197 -27.78 -7.12 -16.06
N ASN A 198 -27.25 -8.25 -16.48
CA ASN A 198 -28.03 -9.38 -17.02
C ASN A 198 -29.01 -8.96 -18.14
N GLY A 199 -28.59 -7.99 -18.98
CA GLY A 199 -29.43 -7.47 -20.08
C GLY A 199 -30.51 -6.45 -19.64
N THR A 200 -30.60 -6.14 -18.36
CA THR A 200 -31.57 -5.17 -17.81
C THR A 200 -30.87 -3.87 -17.43
N LEU A 201 -31.46 -2.73 -17.85
CA LEU A 201 -30.98 -1.41 -17.48
C LEU A 201 -31.35 -1.10 -16.01
N VAL A 202 -30.35 -0.80 -15.19
CA VAL A 202 -30.49 -0.38 -13.80
C VAL A 202 -30.08 1.09 -13.72
N ASN A 203 -31.00 1.95 -13.26
CA ASN A 203 -30.81 3.38 -13.16
C ASN A 203 -30.37 3.77 -11.74
N GLY A 204 -29.60 4.86 -11.64
CA GLY A 204 -29.29 5.48 -10.36
C GLY A 204 -28.24 4.76 -9.53
N VAL A 205 -27.40 3.94 -10.16
CA VAL A 205 -26.26 3.27 -9.51
C VAL A 205 -25.15 4.30 -9.22
N PRO A 206 -24.57 4.34 -8.02
CA PRO A 206 -23.48 5.27 -7.72
C PRO A 206 -22.29 5.10 -8.66
N ASP A 207 -21.78 6.20 -9.24
CA ASP A 207 -20.66 6.18 -10.18
C ASP A 207 -19.32 6.30 -9.43
N TYR A 208 -18.66 5.18 -9.24
CA TYR A 208 -17.32 5.11 -8.65
C TYR A 208 -16.18 5.10 -9.67
N ILE A 209 -16.51 5.21 -10.97
CA ILE A 209 -15.53 5.20 -12.07
C ILE A 209 -15.11 6.62 -12.45
N THR A 210 -16.10 7.51 -12.58
CA THR A 210 -15.86 8.91 -12.97
C THR A 210 -15.38 9.72 -11.76
N PRO A 211 -14.32 10.53 -11.88
CA PRO A 211 -13.94 11.45 -10.80
C PRO A 211 -15.12 12.33 -10.36
N MET A 212 -15.22 12.60 -9.07
CA MET A 212 -16.30 13.42 -8.52
C MET A 212 -16.37 14.79 -9.21
N PRO A 213 -17.50 15.16 -9.85
CA PRO A 213 -17.71 16.50 -10.36
C PRO A 213 -18.17 17.45 -9.27
N LEU A 214 -18.14 18.74 -9.58
CA LEU A 214 -18.84 19.75 -8.80
C LEU A 214 -20.36 19.60 -8.98
N ARG A 215 -21.10 19.79 -7.89
CA ARG A 215 -22.59 19.82 -7.92
C ARG A 215 -23.08 20.97 -8.78
N ASN A 216 -24.25 20.79 -9.41
CA ASN A 216 -24.92 21.91 -10.07
C ASN A 216 -25.50 22.94 -9.08
N ASN A 217 -25.65 22.57 -7.80
CA ASN A 217 -26.13 23.47 -6.75
C ASN A 217 -24.99 24.32 -6.17
N THR A 218 -24.77 25.50 -6.73
CA THR A 218 -23.74 26.45 -6.31
C THR A 218 -23.87 26.94 -4.86
N ALA A 219 -25.07 26.81 -4.25
CA ALA A 219 -25.28 27.13 -2.83
C ALA A 219 -24.50 26.21 -1.89
N THR A 220 -24.00 25.08 -2.37
CA THR A 220 -23.15 24.18 -1.57
C THR A 220 -21.68 24.60 -1.53
N TYR A 221 -21.25 25.53 -2.39
CA TYR A 221 -19.85 25.94 -2.50
C TYR A 221 -19.49 27.01 -1.46
N ASP A 222 -18.35 26.85 -0.82
CA ASP A 222 -17.73 27.95 -0.08
C ASP A 222 -16.85 28.76 -1.06
N ILE A 223 -17.16 30.03 -1.21
CA ILE A 223 -16.50 30.97 -2.13
C ILE A 223 -15.84 32.15 -1.41
N ALA A 224 -15.85 32.14 -0.09
CA ALA A 224 -15.13 33.15 0.69
C ALA A 224 -13.62 32.93 0.65
N ALA A 225 -12.85 33.94 1.01
CA ALA A 225 -11.39 33.83 1.06
C ALA A 225 -10.95 32.75 2.07
N LYS A 226 -9.82 32.11 1.79
CA LYS A 226 -9.22 31.05 2.60
C LYS A 226 -7.70 31.30 2.73
N THR A 227 -7.16 30.94 3.88
CA THR A 227 -5.71 31.02 4.10
C THR A 227 -5.18 29.58 4.31
N LEU A 228 -4.23 29.20 3.48
CA LEU A 228 -3.56 27.90 3.50
C LEU A 228 -2.14 28.03 4.06
N LEU A 229 -1.33 26.98 3.88
CA LEU A 229 0.04 26.91 4.39
C LEU A 229 1.00 27.81 3.60
N PRO A 230 2.12 28.24 4.22
CA PRO A 230 3.27 28.67 3.45
C PRO A 230 3.84 27.47 2.67
N ASP A 231 4.46 27.74 1.52
CA ASP A 231 5.12 26.73 0.71
C ASP A 231 6.40 27.31 0.04
N ILE A 232 7.12 26.49 -0.72
CA ILE A 232 8.38 26.93 -1.36
C ILE A 232 8.22 28.09 -2.35
N ASN A 233 7.01 28.28 -2.90
CA ASN A 233 6.67 29.37 -3.81
C ASN A 233 6.05 30.57 -3.05
N HIS A 234 5.49 30.32 -1.88
CA HIS A 234 4.81 31.29 -1.02
C HIS A 234 5.38 31.18 0.42
N PRO A 235 6.43 31.95 0.75
CA PRO A 235 7.07 31.89 2.09
C PRO A 235 6.16 32.35 3.23
N THR A 236 5.06 33.01 2.91
CA THR A 236 3.97 33.37 3.85
C THR A 236 2.73 32.55 3.51
N PRO A 237 1.78 32.38 4.46
CA PRO A 237 0.55 31.65 4.20
C PRO A 237 -0.15 32.09 2.91
N LEU A 238 -0.47 31.11 2.05
CA LEU A 238 -1.14 31.35 0.77
C LEU A 238 -2.59 31.79 1.01
N THR A 239 -2.96 32.96 0.54
CA THR A 239 -4.34 33.43 0.56
C THR A 239 -5.04 33.16 -0.77
N LEU A 240 -6.05 32.34 -0.77
CA LEU A 240 -6.98 32.15 -1.88
C LEU A 240 -8.07 33.24 -1.75
N PRO A 241 -8.21 34.15 -2.76
CA PRO A 241 -9.16 35.24 -2.64
C PRO A 241 -10.61 34.74 -2.74
N ALA A 242 -11.54 35.49 -2.18
CA ALA A 242 -12.95 35.24 -2.39
C ALA A 242 -13.32 35.37 -3.87
N CYS A 243 -14.33 34.61 -4.32
CA CYS A 243 -14.80 34.72 -5.70
C CYS A 243 -15.49 36.08 -5.91
N SER A 244 -14.94 36.90 -6.77
CA SER A 244 -15.49 38.22 -7.12
C SER A 244 -16.50 38.20 -8.27
N ASN A 245 -16.48 37.13 -9.10
CA ASN A 245 -17.29 37.04 -10.33
C ASN A 245 -18.18 35.78 -10.39
N CYS A 246 -18.49 35.15 -9.27
CA CYS A 246 -19.35 33.97 -9.17
C CYS A 246 -20.83 34.36 -9.39
N THR A 247 -21.16 34.81 -10.60
CA THR A 247 -22.51 35.27 -10.99
C THR A 247 -23.33 34.22 -11.74
N ASN A 248 -22.64 33.17 -12.23
CA ASN A 248 -23.26 32.04 -12.94
C ASN A 248 -22.50 30.73 -12.64
N THR A 249 -23.12 29.59 -12.96
CA THR A 249 -22.57 28.24 -12.67
C THR A 249 -21.18 28.03 -13.24
N ALA A 250 -20.90 28.51 -14.47
CA ALA A 250 -19.59 28.33 -15.09
C ALA A 250 -18.48 29.05 -14.30
N ASN A 251 -18.72 30.27 -13.84
CA ASN A 251 -17.78 31.02 -13.03
C ASN A 251 -17.55 30.36 -11.65
N PHE A 252 -18.60 29.85 -11.00
CA PHE A 252 -18.48 29.07 -9.77
C PHE A 252 -17.61 27.83 -10.00
N MET A 253 -17.87 27.06 -11.06
CA MET A 253 -17.11 25.84 -11.36
C MET A 253 -15.63 26.17 -11.67
N ALA A 254 -15.37 27.20 -12.48
CA ALA A 254 -14.00 27.63 -12.78
C ALA A 254 -13.26 28.06 -11.52
N TYR A 255 -13.89 28.87 -10.65
CA TYR A 255 -13.32 29.27 -9.36
C TYR A 255 -12.97 28.05 -8.50
N LYS A 256 -13.91 27.13 -8.25
CA LYS A 256 -13.70 25.96 -7.41
C LYS A 256 -12.64 24.99 -7.96
N THR A 257 -12.60 24.81 -9.29
CA THR A 257 -11.56 24.00 -9.92
C THR A 257 -10.17 24.62 -9.76
N ASN A 258 -10.05 25.94 -9.93
CA ASN A 258 -8.80 26.66 -9.72
C ASN A 258 -8.39 26.64 -8.23
N GLU A 259 -9.31 26.84 -7.30
CA GLU A 259 -9.10 26.77 -5.87
C GLU A 259 -8.57 25.39 -5.44
N LEU A 260 -9.17 24.30 -5.94
CA LEU A 260 -8.71 22.95 -5.69
C LEU A 260 -7.27 22.75 -6.18
N ASN A 261 -6.96 23.17 -7.42
CA ASN A 261 -5.61 23.03 -7.96
C ASN A 261 -4.58 23.78 -7.11
N GLN A 262 -4.87 25.03 -6.70
CA GLN A 262 -3.98 25.80 -5.84
C GLN A 262 -3.80 25.16 -4.46
N ALA A 263 -4.82 24.54 -3.89
CA ALA A 263 -4.70 23.83 -2.63
C ALA A 263 -3.84 22.56 -2.74
N ILE A 264 -4.01 21.78 -3.82
CA ILE A 264 -3.15 20.62 -4.08
C ILE A 264 -1.71 21.06 -4.36
N ASP A 265 -1.51 22.15 -5.12
CA ASP A 265 -0.18 22.71 -5.37
C ASP A 265 0.49 23.20 -4.07
N ASN A 266 -0.27 23.80 -3.14
CA ASN A 266 0.22 24.25 -1.85
C ASN A 266 0.73 23.08 -0.99
N LEU A 267 -0.05 21.99 -0.90
CA LEU A 267 0.40 20.78 -0.20
C LEU A 267 1.60 20.13 -0.90
N PHE A 268 1.57 20.01 -2.22
CA PHE A 268 2.67 19.42 -2.99
C PHE A 268 3.98 20.23 -2.85
N ASN A 269 3.89 21.55 -2.80
CA ASN A 269 5.04 22.45 -2.67
C ASN A 269 5.42 22.72 -1.20
N HIS A 270 4.71 22.18 -0.23
CA HIS A 270 5.08 22.33 1.18
C HIS A 270 6.46 21.70 1.43
N PRO A 271 7.34 22.35 2.25
CA PRO A 271 8.69 21.83 2.51
C PRO A 271 8.73 20.41 3.09
N ASN A 272 7.72 20.03 3.85
CA ASN A 272 7.60 18.71 4.47
C ASN A 272 7.30 17.58 3.49
N THR A 273 6.70 17.87 2.32
CA THR A 273 6.16 16.81 1.46
C THR A 273 7.24 15.85 0.97
N GLY A 274 8.42 16.37 0.64
CA GLY A 274 9.57 15.54 0.26
C GLY A 274 10.04 14.61 1.39
N PRO A 275 10.49 15.14 2.53
CA PRO A 275 10.97 14.32 3.64
C PRO A 275 9.90 13.38 4.20
N TYR A 276 8.64 13.80 4.29
CA TYR A 276 7.54 12.95 4.77
C TYR A 276 7.30 11.76 3.83
N LEU A 277 7.07 12.01 2.53
CA LEU A 277 6.86 10.95 1.54
C LEU A 277 8.05 9.98 1.49
N CYS A 278 9.28 10.51 1.51
CA CYS A 278 10.49 9.69 1.49
C CYS A 278 10.59 8.78 2.71
N THR A 279 10.33 9.30 3.91
CA THR A 279 10.32 8.49 5.14
C THR A 279 9.31 7.35 5.02
N GLN A 280 8.07 7.65 4.63
CA GLN A 280 7.01 6.65 4.48
C GLN A 280 7.38 5.57 3.43
N LEU A 281 7.88 5.98 2.27
CA LEU A 281 8.26 5.03 1.21
C LEU A 281 9.48 4.18 1.61
N ILE A 282 10.46 4.73 2.32
CA ILE A 282 11.60 3.96 2.82
C ILE A 282 11.14 2.93 3.84
N HIS A 283 10.23 3.30 4.77
CA HIS A 283 9.62 2.37 5.71
C HIS A 283 8.94 1.20 5.00
N GLN A 284 8.17 1.48 3.97
CA GLN A 284 7.46 0.45 3.22
C GLN A 284 8.36 -0.43 2.36
N LEU A 285 9.46 0.10 1.82
CA LEU A 285 10.24 -0.57 0.78
C LEU A 285 11.57 -1.14 1.24
N VAL A 286 12.15 -0.64 2.35
CA VAL A 286 13.54 -0.97 2.73
C VAL A 286 13.73 -1.20 4.23
N THR A 287 13.43 -0.23 5.10
CA THR A 287 13.75 -0.32 6.54
C THR A 287 12.85 0.58 7.39
N SER A 288 12.48 0.11 8.57
CA SER A 288 11.65 0.88 9.51
C SER A 288 12.40 2.05 10.17
N ASN A 289 13.74 2.07 10.14
CA ASN A 289 14.56 3.09 10.82
C ASN A 289 15.65 3.63 9.88
N PRO A 290 15.27 4.41 8.85
CA PRO A 290 16.25 5.03 7.95
C PRO A 290 17.05 6.12 8.68
N SER A 291 18.33 6.30 8.29
CA SER A 291 19.10 7.46 8.75
C SER A 291 18.54 8.76 8.14
N GLY A 292 18.72 9.89 8.84
CA GLY A 292 18.38 11.19 8.28
C GLY A 292 19.12 11.49 6.95
N ALA A 293 20.36 11.02 6.82
CA ALA A 293 21.10 11.16 5.56
C ALA A 293 20.42 10.43 4.39
N TYR A 294 19.85 9.25 4.62
CA TYR A 294 19.08 8.50 3.61
C TYR A 294 17.81 9.25 3.20
N VAL A 295 17.03 9.68 4.19
CA VAL A 295 15.82 10.49 3.96
C VAL A 295 16.17 11.77 3.20
N GLY A 296 17.25 12.46 3.57
CA GLY A 296 17.71 13.69 2.92
C GLY A 296 18.05 13.50 1.43
N ARG A 297 18.72 12.40 1.07
CA ARG A 297 19.02 12.09 -0.34
C ARG A 297 17.75 11.80 -1.15
N CYS A 298 16.81 11.09 -0.59
CA CYS A 298 15.50 10.87 -1.20
C CYS A 298 14.72 12.18 -1.34
N SER A 299 14.70 13.05 -0.31
CA SER A 299 14.05 14.36 -0.33
C SER A 299 14.63 15.27 -1.42
N ALA A 300 15.94 15.20 -1.66
CA ALA A 300 16.60 15.92 -2.74
C ALA A 300 16.10 15.42 -4.12
N ALA A 301 15.94 14.10 -4.30
CA ALA A 301 15.38 13.53 -5.54
C ALA A 301 13.90 13.90 -5.72
N PHE A 302 13.12 13.98 -4.62
CA PHE A 302 11.75 14.52 -4.68
C PHE A 302 11.73 15.98 -5.11
N ALA A 303 12.63 16.80 -4.58
CA ALA A 303 12.68 18.23 -4.89
C ALA A 303 13.07 18.48 -6.37
N ASN A 304 13.95 17.65 -6.92
CA ASN A 304 14.40 17.75 -8.30
C ASN A 304 14.94 16.40 -8.78
N ASN A 305 14.34 15.85 -9.82
CA ASN A 305 14.76 14.59 -10.45
C ASN A 305 16.06 14.67 -11.29
N GLY A 306 16.78 15.80 -11.25
CA GLY A 306 17.95 16.09 -12.09
C GLY A 306 17.63 16.81 -13.40
N SER A 307 16.33 16.97 -13.73
CA SER A 307 15.82 17.67 -14.90
C SER A 307 14.85 18.81 -14.55
N GLY A 308 14.83 19.24 -13.29
CA GLY A 308 13.97 20.33 -12.80
C GLY A 308 12.55 19.91 -12.44
N VAL A 309 12.23 18.62 -12.42
CA VAL A 309 10.89 18.12 -12.07
C VAL A 309 10.83 17.71 -10.60
N ARG A 310 9.90 18.32 -9.85
CA ARG A 310 9.55 17.95 -8.48
C ARG A 310 8.56 16.79 -8.46
N GLY A 311 8.68 15.88 -7.49
CA GLY A 311 7.72 14.81 -7.22
C GLY A 311 7.71 13.68 -8.26
N ASP A 312 8.79 13.50 -9.03
CA ASP A 312 8.96 12.39 -9.98
C ASP A 312 9.14 11.07 -9.22
N MET A 313 8.13 10.23 -9.22
CA MET A 313 8.14 8.96 -8.48
C MET A 313 9.23 8.00 -8.97
N LYS A 314 9.60 7.99 -10.25
CA LYS A 314 10.71 7.15 -10.74
C LYS A 314 12.04 7.59 -10.12
N ALA A 315 12.28 8.89 -10.04
CA ALA A 315 13.49 9.43 -9.41
C ALA A 315 13.53 9.11 -7.91
N ILE A 316 12.41 9.27 -7.22
CA ILE A 316 12.27 8.96 -5.79
C ILE A 316 12.55 7.47 -5.53
N ILE A 317 11.89 6.57 -6.24
CA ILE A 317 12.07 5.12 -6.10
C ILE A 317 13.51 4.71 -6.46
N THR A 318 14.11 5.33 -7.48
CA THR A 318 15.51 5.10 -7.84
C THR A 318 16.44 5.53 -6.69
N ALA A 319 16.23 6.72 -6.13
CA ALA A 319 17.00 7.22 -4.99
C ALA A 319 16.88 6.30 -3.78
N ILE A 320 15.68 5.80 -3.48
CA ILE A 320 15.44 4.86 -2.38
C ILE A 320 16.19 3.54 -2.62
N LEU A 321 15.99 2.89 -3.76
CA LEU A 321 16.48 1.53 -3.98
C LEU A 321 17.97 1.45 -4.32
N LEU A 322 18.59 2.55 -4.78
CA LEU A 322 20.03 2.61 -5.08
C LEU A 322 20.85 3.27 -3.96
N ASP A 323 20.20 3.71 -2.89
CA ASP A 323 20.89 4.37 -1.79
C ASP A 323 22.00 3.47 -1.20
N PRO A 324 23.18 4.03 -0.84
CA PRO A 324 24.22 3.25 -0.17
C PRO A 324 23.75 2.55 1.10
N GLU A 325 22.81 3.13 1.84
CA GLU A 325 22.24 2.51 3.03
C GLU A 325 21.34 1.31 2.69
N ALA A 326 20.58 1.37 1.59
CA ALA A 326 19.80 0.23 1.11
C ALA A 326 20.66 -0.90 0.49
N ARG A 327 21.91 -0.61 0.08
CA ARG A 327 22.78 -1.53 -0.67
C ARG A 327 24.05 -1.95 0.06
N GLY A 328 24.39 -1.22 1.11
CA GLY A 328 25.63 -1.43 1.84
C GLY A 328 25.57 -2.52 2.90
N ASP A 329 26.62 -2.57 3.71
CA ASP A 329 26.79 -3.57 4.77
C ASP A 329 25.92 -3.31 5.99
N VAL A 330 25.22 -2.17 6.07
CA VAL A 330 24.29 -1.82 7.16
C VAL A 330 23.17 -2.87 7.33
N LYS A 331 22.81 -3.57 6.27
CA LYS A 331 21.85 -4.70 6.32
C LYS A 331 22.30 -5.86 7.22
N SER A 332 23.55 -5.90 7.63
CA SER A 332 24.06 -6.87 8.62
C SER A 332 23.82 -6.41 10.06
N ASP A 333 23.44 -5.14 10.29
CA ASP A 333 23.06 -4.63 11.61
C ASP A 333 21.75 -5.33 12.07
N PRO A 334 21.70 -5.91 13.26
CA PRO A 334 20.49 -6.56 13.79
C PRO A 334 19.30 -5.60 13.92
N ASN A 335 19.53 -4.31 14.01
CA ASN A 335 18.51 -3.26 14.13
C ASN A 335 18.04 -2.72 12.77
N TYR A 336 18.59 -3.17 11.65
CA TYR A 336 18.22 -2.74 10.30
C TYR A 336 17.18 -3.67 9.67
N GLY A 337 16.33 -3.10 8.81
CA GLY A 337 15.28 -3.80 8.08
C GLY A 337 13.89 -3.53 8.65
N HIS A 338 12.95 -4.34 8.24
CA HIS A 338 11.57 -4.30 8.74
C HIS A 338 10.96 -5.71 8.81
N LEU A 339 9.97 -5.90 9.67
CA LEU A 339 9.26 -7.18 9.74
C LEU A 339 8.46 -7.39 8.45
N ARG A 340 8.64 -8.56 7.81
CA ARG A 340 7.78 -8.93 6.68
C ARG A 340 6.32 -8.94 7.09
N GLU A 341 5.54 -8.03 6.57
CA GLU A 341 4.11 -8.05 6.75
C GLU A 341 3.47 -9.31 6.09
N PRO A 342 2.27 -9.72 6.49
CA PRO A 342 1.63 -10.95 6.01
C PRO A 342 1.61 -11.11 4.50
N VAL A 343 1.24 -10.07 3.77
CA VAL A 343 1.21 -10.09 2.30
C VAL A 343 2.58 -10.35 1.71
N LEU A 344 3.63 -9.72 2.25
CA LEU A 344 5.01 -9.91 1.79
C LEU A 344 5.56 -11.28 2.18
N LEU A 345 5.23 -11.80 3.36
CA LEU A 345 5.58 -13.17 3.77
C LEU A 345 5.00 -14.19 2.79
N ILE A 346 3.70 -14.07 2.48
CA ILE A 346 2.98 -14.98 1.58
C ILE A 346 3.59 -14.91 0.17
N THR A 347 3.70 -13.72 -0.40
CA THR A 347 4.20 -13.55 -1.78
C THR A 347 5.66 -13.94 -1.92
N ASN A 348 6.50 -13.66 -0.92
CA ASN A 348 7.91 -14.06 -0.93
C ASN A 348 8.06 -15.59 -0.95
N LEU A 349 7.34 -16.31 -0.06
CA LEU A 349 7.38 -17.78 -0.04
C LEU A 349 6.88 -18.38 -1.36
N LEU A 350 5.76 -17.91 -1.89
CA LEU A 350 5.18 -18.45 -3.11
C LEU A 350 6.07 -18.20 -4.33
N ARG A 351 6.72 -17.05 -4.42
CA ARG A 351 7.67 -16.72 -5.50
C ARG A 351 8.96 -17.51 -5.38
N THR A 352 9.53 -17.62 -4.17
CA THR A 352 10.79 -18.37 -3.94
C THR A 352 10.66 -19.82 -4.37
N PHE A 353 9.49 -20.41 -4.18
CA PHE A 353 9.21 -21.82 -4.52
C PHE A 353 8.37 -22.01 -5.77
N ASN A 354 8.37 -21.04 -6.70
CA ASN A 354 7.70 -21.11 -8.00
C ASN A 354 6.28 -21.71 -7.91
N ALA A 355 5.47 -21.15 -7.00
CA ALA A 355 4.14 -21.69 -6.71
C ALA A 355 3.20 -21.59 -7.91
N THR A 356 2.40 -22.63 -8.12
CA THR A 356 1.17 -22.57 -8.93
C THR A 356 0.00 -22.30 -7.99
N SER A 357 -0.90 -21.37 -8.36
CA SER A 357 -1.95 -20.90 -7.46
C SER A 357 -3.21 -20.51 -8.21
N ASP A 358 -4.36 -20.65 -7.56
CA ASP A 358 -5.61 -19.98 -7.96
C ASP A 358 -5.70 -18.55 -7.43
N PHE A 359 -4.65 -18.08 -6.73
CA PHE A 359 -4.49 -16.74 -6.16
C PHE A 359 -5.49 -16.39 -5.05
N VAL A 360 -6.24 -17.34 -4.53
CA VAL A 360 -7.24 -17.16 -3.46
C VAL A 360 -6.54 -17.28 -2.09
N LEU A 361 -5.90 -16.21 -1.65
CA LEU A 361 -5.06 -16.16 -0.46
C LEU A 361 -5.58 -15.18 0.61
N ALA A 362 -6.48 -14.27 0.23
CA ALA A 362 -7.02 -13.25 1.12
C ALA A 362 -8.52 -13.38 1.40
N SER A 363 -9.23 -14.31 0.72
CA SER A 363 -10.69 -14.37 0.76
C SER A 363 -11.22 -15.59 1.52
N SER A 364 -12.42 -15.44 2.10
CA SER A 364 -13.17 -16.53 2.76
C SER A 364 -13.37 -17.74 1.83
N PRO A 365 -13.36 -18.99 2.33
CA PRO A 365 -13.31 -19.38 3.75
C PRO A 365 -11.90 -19.47 4.35
N PHE A 366 -10.86 -19.14 3.62
CA PHE A 366 -9.46 -19.26 4.03
C PHE A 366 -8.71 -17.95 3.75
N SER A 367 -9.00 -16.93 4.52
CA SER A 367 -8.35 -15.63 4.41
C SER A 367 -7.02 -15.64 5.17
N TYR A 368 -5.97 -16.15 4.54
CA TYR A 368 -4.65 -16.19 5.18
C TYR A 368 -4.14 -14.80 5.56
N THR A 369 -4.38 -13.79 4.71
CA THR A 369 -3.95 -12.42 5.05
C THR A 369 -4.72 -11.87 6.25
N ASN A 370 -6.03 -12.07 6.31
CA ASN A 370 -6.84 -11.65 7.47
C ASN A 370 -6.46 -12.44 8.73
N ASP A 371 -6.25 -13.75 8.61
CA ASP A 371 -5.79 -14.59 9.71
C ASP A 371 -4.45 -14.14 10.30
N LEU A 372 -3.62 -13.53 9.47
CA LEU A 372 -2.33 -12.98 9.86
C LEU A 372 -2.41 -11.48 10.28
N GLY A 373 -3.62 -10.89 10.33
CA GLY A 373 -3.85 -9.52 10.77
C GLY A 373 -3.87 -8.48 9.64
N GLN A 374 -3.81 -8.89 8.35
CA GLN A 374 -3.77 -7.97 7.21
C GLN A 374 -4.85 -8.32 6.17
N ASP A 375 -6.10 -7.93 6.43
CA ASP A 375 -7.22 -8.15 5.50
C ASP A 375 -7.09 -7.22 4.29
N MET A 376 -6.58 -7.75 3.19
CA MET A 376 -6.27 -6.99 1.97
C MET A 376 -7.44 -6.11 1.52
N PHE A 377 -7.16 -4.81 1.29
CA PHE A 377 -8.11 -3.78 0.88
C PHE A 377 -9.22 -3.48 1.91
N ASN A 378 -9.07 -3.99 3.13
CA ASN A 378 -9.93 -3.70 4.27
C ASN A 378 -9.11 -3.27 5.50
N PRO A 379 -8.26 -2.23 5.40
CA PRO A 379 -7.55 -1.74 6.57
C PRO A 379 -8.54 -1.36 7.68
N PRO A 380 -8.19 -1.58 8.96
CA PRO A 380 -9.08 -1.31 10.07
C PRO A 380 -9.31 0.18 10.33
N THR A 381 -8.40 1.04 9.91
CA THR A 381 -8.46 2.50 10.11
C THR A 381 -7.81 3.24 8.95
N VAL A 382 -7.92 4.57 8.95
CA VAL A 382 -7.19 5.46 8.01
C VAL A 382 -5.66 5.40 8.20
N PHE A 383 -5.17 4.89 9.34
CA PHE A 383 -3.75 4.59 9.56
C PHE A 383 -3.31 3.26 8.93
N SER A 384 -4.12 2.68 8.06
CA SER A 384 -3.90 1.39 7.45
C SER A 384 -3.97 0.23 8.47
N TYR A 385 -3.08 -0.75 8.39
CA TYR A 385 -3.08 -1.92 9.26
C TYR A 385 -2.32 -1.70 10.57
N TYR A 386 -1.44 -0.70 10.61
CA TYR A 386 -0.59 -0.34 11.73
C TYR A 386 -0.13 1.12 11.62
N PRO A 387 0.06 1.84 12.73
CA PRO A 387 0.60 3.18 12.69
C PRO A 387 2.08 3.17 12.27
N ALA A 388 2.49 4.13 11.46
CA ALA A 388 3.86 4.21 10.93
C ALA A 388 4.93 4.46 12.03
N ASP A 389 4.53 4.96 13.18
CA ASP A 389 5.36 5.26 14.35
C ASP A 389 5.24 4.23 15.47
N PHE A 390 4.72 3.03 15.20
CA PHE A 390 4.64 1.96 16.20
C PHE A 390 6.04 1.62 16.71
N SER A 391 6.23 1.75 18.02
CA SER A 391 7.54 1.54 18.67
C SER A 391 7.70 0.12 19.17
N ILE A 392 8.89 -0.47 18.98
CA ILE A 392 9.22 -1.79 19.51
C ILE A 392 9.51 -1.65 21.02
N ALA A 393 8.72 -2.33 21.83
CA ALA A 393 8.82 -2.24 23.30
C ALA A 393 10.23 -2.54 23.80
N GLY A 394 10.76 -1.68 24.68
CA GLY A 394 12.09 -1.79 25.26
C GLY A 394 13.24 -1.33 24.37
N THR A 395 12.94 -0.71 23.22
CA THR A 395 13.93 -0.14 22.30
C THR A 395 13.55 1.29 21.92
N ASN A 396 14.46 1.98 21.21
CA ASN A 396 14.17 3.28 20.56
C ASN A 396 13.87 3.13 19.07
N LEU A 397 13.51 1.91 18.62
CA LEU A 397 13.27 1.60 17.21
C LEU A 397 11.77 1.62 16.90
N PHE A 398 11.45 2.13 15.73
CA PHE A 398 10.15 1.92 15.12
C PHE A 398 10.10 0.53 14.47
N GLY A 399 8.93 -0.07 14.50
CA GLY A 399 8.66 -1.34 13.82
C GLY A 399 7.18 -1.42 13.49
N PRO A 400 6.70 -0.63 12.50
CA PRO A 400 5.28 -0.51 12.16
C PRO A 400 4.58 -1.86 12.04
N GLU A 401 5.17 -2.79 11.31
CA GLU A 401 4.59 -4.11 11.03
C GLU A 401 4.51 -5.01 12.29
N PHE A 402 5.27 -4.69 13.36
CA PHE A 402 5.13 -5.38 14.65
C PHE A 402 3.78 -5.10 15.31
N GLY A 403 3.07 -4.06 14.90
CA GLY A 403 1.67 -3.84 15.27
C GLY A 403 0.73 -4.98 14.86
N LEU A 404 1.13 -5.80 13.87
CA LEU A 404 0.41 -7.01 13.45
C LEU A 404 0.90 -8.29 14.15
N LEU A 405 1.93 -8.22 14.99
CA LEU A 405 2.57 -9.40 15.57
C LEU A 405 2.18 -9.55 17.05
N ASP A 406 1.13 -10.28 17.29
CA ASP A 406 0.73 -10.76 18.61
C ASP A 406 0.95 -12.29 18.75
N THR A 407 0.57 -12.85 19.89
CA THR A 407 0.68 -14.31 20.16
C THR A 407 -0.13 -15.11 19.13
N SER A 408 -1.33 -14.66 18.76
CA SER A 408 -2.20 -15.36 17.82
C SER A 408 -1.64 -15.32 16.40
N THR A 409 -1.26 -14.13 15.93
CA THR A 409 -0.74 -13.95 14.56
C THR A 409 0.64 -14.58 14.39
N THR A 410 1.49 -14.59 15.43
CA THR A 410 2.77 -15.34 15.43
C THR A 410 2.54 -16.83 15.21
N TYR A 411 1.60 -17.43 15.96
CA TYR A 411 1.23 -18.83 15.77
C TYR A 411 0.64 -19.10 14.40
N ARG A 412 -0.24 -18.22 13.90
CA ARG A 412 -0.85 -18.33 12.57
C ARG A 412 0.17 -18.21 11.44
N ARG A 413 1.21 -17.38 11.58
CA ARG A 413 2.34 -17.31 10.63
C ARG A 413 3.05 -18.66 10.51
N ALA A 414 3.36 -19.30 11.63
CA ALA A 414 3.95 -20.65 11.64
C ALA A 414 3.02 -21.70 11.03
N ASN A 415 1.71 -21.63 11.31
CA ASN A 415 0.71 -22.51 10.73
C ASN A 415 0.53 -22.31 9.22
N PHE A 416 0.62 -21.08 8.71
CA PHE A 416 0.63 -20.83 7.27
C PHE A 416 1.81 -21.54 6.58
N VAL A 417 3.02 -21.40 7.13
CA VAL A 417 4.21 -22.11 6.62
C VAL A 417 4.03 -23.63 6.73
N ASN A 418 3.48 -24.13 7.86
CA ASN A 418 3.15 -25.54 8.03
C ASN A 418 2.18 -26.04 6.94
N THR A 419 1.14 -25.26 6.62
CA THR A 419 0.17 -25.59 5.59
C THR A 419 0.84 -25.73 4.20
N LEU A 420 1.77 -24.83 3.88
CA LEU A 420 2.46 -24.86 2.60
C LEU A 420 3.43 -26.05 2.47
N PHE A 421 4.17 -26.40 3.53
CA PHE A 421 5.34 -27.29 3.39
C PHE A 421 5.26 -28.59 4.19
N LEU A 422 4.50 -28.69 5.25
CA LEU A 422 4.46 -29.87 6.12
C LEU A 422 3.12 -30.59 6.11
N ALA A 423 2.04 -29.86 6.22
CA ALA A 423 0.69 -30.45 6.19
C ALA A 423 0.42 -31.15 4.84
N ASN A 424 -0.42 -32.18 4.88
CA ASN A 424 -0.81 -32.95 3.69
C ASN A 424 0.38 -33.45 2.85
N GLY A 425 1.50 -33.80 3.49
CA GLY A 425 2.71 -34.24 2.78
C GLY A 425 3.45 -33.14 2.02
N GLY A 426 3.19 -31.85 2.31
CA GLY A 426 3.80 -30.70 1.65
C GLY A 426 3.16 -30.38 0.29
N ASN A 427 1.89 -30.73 0.10
CA ASN A 427 1.13 -30.48 -1.13
C ASN A 427 0.50 -29.07 -1.19
N GLY A 428 0.95 -28.16 -0.28
CA GLY A 428 0.48 -26.79 -0.27
C GLY A 428 -0.96 -26.63 0.24
N ILE A 429 -1.62 -25.57 -0.25
CA ILE A 429 -3.01 -25.24 0.12
C ILE A 429 -3.96 -26.08 -0.75
N PRO A 430 -4.86 -26.88 -0.14
CA PRO A 430 -5.68 -27.81 -0.90
C PRO A 430 -6.76 -27.12 -1.73
N ILE A 431 -7.25 -27.84 -2.73
CA ILE A 431 -8.44 -27.48 -3.51
C ILE A 431 -9.65 -27.39 -2.57
N SER A 432 -10.48 -26.36 -2.77
CA SER A 432 -11.75 -26.17 -2.08
C SER A 432 -12.76 -25.55 -3.05
N SER A 433 -13.45 -26.42 -3.83
CA SER A 433 -14.48 -25.99 -4.79
C SER A 433 -15.68 -25.33 -4.08
N PRO A 434 -16.33 -24.30 -4.65
CA PRO A 434 -16.01 -23.64 -5.92
C PRO A 434 -14.98 -22.50 -5.81
N ASN A 435 -14.64 -22.08 -4.58
CA ASN A 435 -13.88 -20.84 -4.36
C ASN A 435 -12.38 -21.01 -4.61
N ARG A 436 -11.87 -22.23 -4.51
CA ARG A 436 -10.46 -22.57 -4.65
C ARG A 436 -10.30 -23.80 -5.58
N PRO A 437 -10.45 -23.58 -6.89
CA PRO A 437 -10.59 -24.69 -7.86
C PRO A 437 -9.31 -25.49 -8.08
N THR A 438 -8.13 -24.88 -7.89
CA THR A 438 -6.83 -25.55 -8.12
C THR A 438 -5.93 -25.57 -6.87
N GLY A 439 -6.27 -24.81 -5.84
CA GLY A 439 -5.44 -24.65 -4.66
C GLY A 439 -4.13 -23.90 -4.96
N THR A 440 -3.15 -24.05 -4.06
CA THR A 440 -1.81 -23.44 -4.22
C THR A 440 -0.75 -24.48 -3.89
N GLN A 441 0.14 -24.78 -4.83
CA GLN A 441 1.21 -25.75 -4.68
C GLN A 441 2.58 -25.06 -4.83
N VAL A 442 3.55 -25.49 -4.02
CA VAL A 442 4.94 -25.00 -4.04
C VAL A 442 5.88 -26.06 -4.62
N ASN A 443 6.89 -25.62 -5.36
CA ASN A 443 7.88 -26.51 -5.95
C ASN A 443 9.24 -26.36 -5.24
N TYR A 444 9.63 -27.36 -4.47
CA TYR A 444 10.91 -27.43 -3.77
C TYR A 444 11.80 -28.57 -4.25
N SER A 445 11.50 -29.16 -5.42
CA SER A 445 12.22 -30.33 -5.94
C SER A 445 13.72 -30.12 -6.14
N ALA A 446 14.13 -28.92 -6.54
CA ALA A 446 15.55 -28.55 -6.68
C ALA A 446 16.33 -28.65 -5.35
N TYR A 447 15.68 -28.36 -4.24
CA TYR A 447 16.28 -28.47 -2.90
C TYR A 447 16.29 -29.90 -2.38
N GLN A 448 15.36 -30.77 -2.82
CA GLN A 448 15.37 -32.20 -2.46
C GLN A 448 16.63 -32.91 -2.96
N ALA A 449 17.15 -32.52 -4.11
CA ALA A 449 18.41 -33.05 -4.63
C ALA A 449 19.61 -32.76 -3.73
N LEU A 450 19.54 -31.72 -2.88
CA LEU A 450 20.59 -31.33 -1.94
C LEU A 450 20.38 -31.93 -0.52
N ALA A 451 19.27 -32.60 -0.27
CA ALA A 451 18.88 -33.08 1.07
C ALA A 451 19.81 -34.17 1.66
N ALA A 452 20.61 -34.85 0.82
CA ALA A 452 21.65 -35.77 1.26
C ALA A 452 22.77 -35.05 2.05
N ASN A 453 23.01 -33.77 1.77
CA ASN A 453 23.98 -32.92 2.45
C ASN A 453 23.28 -31.71 3.11
N PRO A 454 22.91 -31.78 4.41
CA PRO A 454 22.20 -30.71 5.09
C PRO A 454 22.92 -29.36 5.09
N SER A 455 24.25 -29.32 5.03
CA SER A 455 25.01 -28.07 4.93
C SER A 455 24.83 -27.41 3.56
N GLN A 456 24.90 -28.17 2.47
CA GLN A 456 24.63 -27.64 1.12
C GLN A 456 23.18 -27.19 0.96
N LEU A 457 22.24 -27.94 1.54
CA LEU A 457 20.83 -27.53 1.57
C LEU A 457 20.66 -26.19 2.32
N ALA A 458 21.34 -26.02 3.46
CA ALA A 458 21.34 -24.76 4.20
C ALA A 458 21.89 -23.60 3.37
N ASP A 459 22.99 -23.79 2.66
CA ASP A 459 23.60 -22.75 1.82
C ASP A 459 22.68 -22.35 0.65
N ALA A 460 22.07 -23.31 0.00
CA ALA A 460 21.14 -23.07 -1.10
C ALA A 460 19.88 -22.30 -0.64
N LEU A 461 19.31 -22.70 0.49
CA LEU A 461 18.14 -22.02 1.08
C LEU A 461 18.53 -20.64 1.64
N ASN A 462 19.72 -20.49 2.23
CA ASN A 462 20.24 -19.18 2.62
C ASN A 462 20.34 -18.22 1.43
N ALA A 463 20.88 -18.70 0.31
CA ALA A 463 21.01 -17.87 -0.90
C ALA A 463 19.63 -17.44 -1.46
N SER A 464 18.65 -18.34 -1.48
CA SER A 464 17.34 -18.08 -2.09
C SER A 464 16.34 -17.37 -1.18
N MET A 465 16.31 -17.70 0.12
CA MET A 465 15.34 -17.17 1.09
C MET A 465 15.87 -15.99 1.89
N MET A 466 17.16 -16.00 2.23
CA MET A 466 17.77 -15.05 3.16
C MET A 466 18.88 -14.19 2.51
N HIS A 467 19.10 -14.33 1.20
CA HIS A 467 20.08 -13.54 0.44
C HIS A 467 21.50 -13.54 1.04
N GLY A 468 21.89 -14.66 1.66
CA GLY A 468 23.19 -14.84 2.28
C GLY A 468 23.32 -14.33 3.72
N THR A 469 22.25 -13.89 4.36
CA THR A 469 22.28 -13.27 5.71
C THR A 469 22.12 -14.25 6.86
N MET A 470 22.02 -15.58 6.60
CA MET A 470 21.91 -16.59 7.64
C MET A 470 23.15 -16.59 8.55
N SER A 471 22.97 -16.43 9.85
CA SER A 471 24.06 -16.50 10.81
C SER A 471 24.65 -17.91 10.90
N GLN A 472 25.96 -18.02 11.25
CA GLN A 472 26.60 -19.32 11.44
C GLN A 472 25.92 -20.15 12.55
N SER A 473 25.45 -19.50 13.63
CA SER A 473 24.70 -20.16 14.70
C SER A 473 23.41 -20.76 14.18
N MET A 474 22.64 -20.01 13.39
CA MET A 474 21.42 -20.51 12.74
C MET A 474 21.72 -21.68 11.80
N LYS A 475 22.79 -21.58 10.97
CA LYS A 475 23.22 -22.65 10.07
C LYS A 475 23.54 -23.95 10.85
N ASN A 476 24.27 -23.83 11.95
CA ASN A 476 24.64 -24.99 12.77
C ASN A 476 23.40 -25.67 13.38
N SER A 477 22.48 -24.89 13.93
CA SER A 477 21.20 -25.41 14.50
C SER A 477 20.35 -26.09 13.43
N PHE A 478 20.26 -25.45 12.25
CA PHE A 478 19.56 -25.98 11.09
C PHE A 478 20.14 -27.34 10.64
N VAL A 479 21.46 -27.41 10.43
CA VAL A 479 22.13 -28.66 10.01
C VAL A 479 21.88 -29.78 11.01
N THR A 480 21.96 -29.49 12.31
CA THR A 480 21.67 -30.46 13.39
C THR A 480 20.23 -31.00 13.28
N ALA A 481 19.25 -30.10 13.17
CA ALA A 481 17.83 -30.47 13.10
C ALA A 481 17.51 -31.31 11.85
N VAL A 482 18.02 -30.89 10.68
CA VAL A 482 17.77 -31.59 9.41
C VAL A 482 18.47 -32.95 9.36
N THR A 483 19.66 -33.06 9.95
CA THR A 483 20.40 -34.33 10.03
C THR A 483 19.69 -35.39 10.88
N ALA A 484 18.88 -34.98 11.86
CA ALA A 484 18.09 -35.88 12.68
C ALA A 484 16.97 -36.60 11.88
N ILE A 485 16.59 -36.10 10.71
CA ILE A 485 15.62 -36.74 9.83
C ILE A 485 16.35 -37.80 9.00
N ALA A 486 15.70 -38.95 8.78
CA ALA A 486 16.28 -40.05 8.02
C ALA A 486 16.78 -39.62 6.63
N GLY A 487 17.97 -40.05 6.24
CA GLY A 487 18.55 -39.74 4.91
C GLY A 487 17.73 -40.33 3.75
N SER A 488 16.93 -41.35 4.02
CA SER A 488 15.98 -41.96 3.07
C SER A 488 14.71 -41.11 2.85
N ASP A 489 14.52 -40.00 3.60
CA ASP A 489 13.41 -39.07 3.40
C ASP A 489 13.94 -37.67 2.97
N PRO A 490 14.37 -37.51 1.71
CA PRO A 490 14.84 -36.21 1.23
C PRO A 490 13.75 -35.16 1.18
N ALA A 491 12.50 -35.55 0.96
CA ALA A 491 11.37 -34.63 0.97
C ALA A 491 11.09 -34.11 2.38
N GLY A 492 11.07 -34.95 3.39
CA GLY A 492 10.93 -34.57 4.79
C GLY A 492 12.04 -33.65 5.26
N ARG A 493 13.31 -33.97 4.93
CA ARG A 493 14.46 -33.07 5.19
C ARG A 493 14.27 -31.70 4.61
N THR A 494 13.90 -31.62 3.34
CA THR A 494 13.71 -30.33 2.63
C THR A 494 12.57 -29.52 3.20
N ARG A 495 11.41 -30.13 3.44
CA ARG A 495 10.24 -29.47 4.01
C ARG A 495 10.51 -28.90 5.40
N THR A 496 11.15 -29.71 6.27
CA THR A 496 11.53 -29.27 7.61
C THR A 496 12.55 -28.14 7.54
N ALA A 497 13.50 -28.23 6.64
CA ALA A 497 14.49 -27.19 6.37
C ALA A 497 13.85 -25.85 6.03
N ILE A 498 12.93 -25.84 5.08
CA ILE A 498 12.19 -24.64 4.68
C ILE A 498 11.36 -24.09 5.83
N TYR A 499 10.65 -24.97 6.56
CA TYR A 499 9.84 -24.57 7.71
C TYR A 499 10.67 -23.88 8.79
N LEU A 500 11.83 -24.44 9.16
CA LEU A 500 12.72 -23.86 10.18
C LEU A 500 13.25 -22.49 9.78
N ILE A 501 13.59 -22.29 8.50
CA ILE A 501 14.01 -20.97 8.02
C ILE A 501 12.83 -20.00 8.01
N ALA A 502 11.73 -20.37 7.38
CA ALA A 502 10.59 -19.47 7.18
C ALA A 502 9.93 -19.01 8.49
N THR A 503 10.04 -19.81 9.56
CA THR A 503 9.54 -19.46 10.90
C THR A 503 10.57 -18.79 11.80
N SER A 504 11.83 -18.67 11.35
CA SER A 504 12.88 -18.03 12.14
C SER A 504 12.75 -16.51 12.17
N SER A 505 13.18 -15.87 13.25
CA SER A 505 13.22 -14.41 13.37
C SER A 505 14.10 -13.76 12.30
N GLN A 506 15.19 -14.41 11.89
CA GLN A 506 16.10 -13.88 10.85
C GLN A 506 15.46 -13.81 9.47
N TYR A 507 14.53 -14.72 9.14
CA TYR A 507 13.78 -14.68 7.89
C TYR A 507 12.56 -13.75 7.98
N GLN A 508 11.93 -13.67 9.15
CA GLN A 508 10.73 -12.82 9.34
C GLN A 508 11.06 -11.32 9.23
N VAL A 509 12.30 -10.92 9.47
CA VAL A 509 12.80 -9.55 9.25
C VAL A 509 13.49 -9.48 7.88
N GLU A 510 12.99 -8.63 7.01
CA GLU A 510 13.57 -8.32 5.69
C GLU A 510 14.70 -7.29 5.85
N ARG A 511 15.86 -7.57 5.21
CA ARG A 511 17.06 -6.73 5.31
C ARG A 511 17.68 -6.48 3.94
#